data_2d68e62a816e8efaf9df5375284c4b00
#
_entry.id   2d68e62a816e8efaf9df5375284c4b00
#
_cell.length_a   1.000
_cell.length_b   1.000
_cell.length_c   1.000
_cell.angle_alpha   90.00
_cell.angle_beta   90.00
_cell.angle_gamma   90.00
#
_symmetry.space_group_name_H-M   'P 1'
#
loop_
_entity.id
_entity.type
_entity.pdbx_description
1 polymer ?
#
loop_
_entity_poly.entity_id
_entity_poly.type
_entity_poly.pdbx_seq_one_letter_code
_entity_poly.pdbx_strand_id
1 'polypeptide(L)'
;STLMRSSAASDVYKRQIQPYVGELCIGTLTLNGEALSRKVEVATPEELAATLASRGGEIAVTADLDLTAAQAVQVNYPTVLTLGQGTKITVSSNKLDNYSDLTVSGPGTITGQYGLIRNYAGANLTIDGGATLETTNNQQGSGILNNGGKVVLGDCTVHAAFYAVANQDGGSLTVNNGKFSSTAHNGNGQWAYCIRTLGEGTETVINYAEVSGVQGAVTVDSGGKVTINDGIFSTYDLSGTGNNFHGLAVLADGHAVVNGGKFYSEGHDYCVRLGDDGAAAASDPSTVELKGGYFGDMGLDKINGGTTITPAAGYKFEQLAEPIVEQST
;
A
#
# COMPACT_ATOMS: atom_id res chain seq x y z
N SER A 1 -5.19 -5.99 -49.24
CA SER A 1 -4.07 -6.39 -48.38
C SER A 1 -3.40 -7.61 -48.92
N THR A 2 -2.21 -7.43 -49.46
CA THR A 2 -1.45 -8.49 -50.12
C THR A 2 -0.58 -9.16 -49.04
N LEU A 3 -0.87 -10.40 -48.76
CA LEU A 3 -0.01 -11.24 -47.91
C LEU A 3 1.29 -11.53 -48.66
N MET A 4 2.39 -11.01 -48.20
CA MET A 4 3.70 -11.24 -48.77
C MET A 4 4.27 -12.59 -48.30
N ARG A 5 4.74 -13.39 -49.25
CA ARG A 5 5.17 -14.78 -49.09
C ARG A 5 6.69 -14.95 -49.16
N SER A 6 7.51 -14.07 -48.64
CA SER A 6 8.96 -14.24 -48.71
C SER A 6 9.63 -13.86 -47.36
N SER A 7 10.84 -14.38 -47.18
CA SER A 7 11.67 -14.02 -45.99
C SER A 7 11.98 -12.52 -45.94
N ALA A 8 11.98 -11.84 -47.07
CA ALA A 8 12.10 -10.38 -47.13
C ALA A 8 10.85 -9.68 -46.55
N ALA A 9 9.70 -10.32 -46.57
CA ALA A 9 8.47 -9.79 -45.99
C ALA A 9 8.52 -9.74 -44.45
N SER A 10 9.26 -10.63 -43.81
CA SER A 10 9.41 -10.62 -42.35
C SER A 10 10.23 -9.43 -41.88
N ASP A 11 11.23 -9.01 -42.64
CA ASP A 11 12.05 -7.85 -42.29
C ASP A 11 11.33 -6.52 -42.59
N VAL A 12 10.57 -6.47 -43.66
CA VAL A 12 9.71 -5.32 -43.96
C VAL A 12 8.59 -5.22 -42.93
N TYR A 13 8.02 -6.33 -42.50
CA TYR A 13 7.00 -6.40 -41.48
C TYR A 13 7.53 -5.94 -40.12
N LYS A 14 8.72 -6.37 -39.73
CA LYS A 14 9.38 -5.90 -38.52
C LYS A 14 9.65 -4.38 -38.53
N ARG A 15 9.99 -3.83 -39.72
CA ARG A 15 10.21 -2.40 -39.87
C ARG A 15 8.93 -1.57 -39.94
N GLN A 16 7.83 -2.15 -40.39
CA GLN A 16 6.54 -1.47 -40.47
C GLN A 16 5.76 -1.50 -39.15
N ILE A 17 5.97 -2.49 -38.28
CA ILE A 17 5.28 -2.56 -37.02
C ILE A 17 5.84 -1.50 -36.04
N GLN A 18 7.12 -1.18 -36.10
CA GLN A 18 7.74 -0.22 -35.16
C GLN A 18 7.11 1.18 -35.16
N PRO A 19 6.76 1.80 -36.27
CA PRO A 19 6.15 3.13 -36.27
C PRO A 19 4.66 3.14 -35.90
N TYR A 20 3.96 2.03 -36.08
CA TYR A 20 2.50 1.97 -35.85
C TYR A 20 2.08 1.66 -34.42
N VAL A 21 2.98 1.22 -33.61
CA VAL A 21 2.69 0.88 -32.22
C VAL A 21 2.64 2.12 -31.31
N GLY A 22 2.99 3.29 -31.83
CA GLY A 22 2.93 4.55 -31.10
C GLY A 22 1.52 5.10 -30.87
N GLU A 23 0.56 4.81 -31.73
CA GLU A 23 -0.74 5.52 -31.69
C GLU A 23 -1.99 4.66 -31.50
N LEU A 24 -1.92 3.34 -31.68
CA LEU A 24 -3.11 2.49 -31.53
C LEU A 24 -2.74 1.08 -31.05
N CYS A 25 -2.56 0.91 -29.76
CA CYS A 25 -2.61 -0.41 -29.17
C CYS A 25 -4.06 -0.77 -28.81
N ILE A 26 -4.86 -1.12 -29.81
CA ILE A 26 -6.19 -1.68 -29.60
C ILE A 26 -6.05 -3.21 -29.62
N GLY A 27 -5.81 -3.79 -28.45
CA GLY A 27 -5.81 -5.24 -28.27
C GLY A 27 -4.45 -5.92 -28.41
N THR A 28 -4.47 -7.22 -28.22
CA THR A 28 -3.28 -8.08 -28.33
C THR A 28 -2.97 -8.36 -29.78
N LEU A 29 -1.79 -7.96 -30.25
CA LEU A 29 -1.30 -8.37 -31.57
C LEU A 29 -0.82 -9.82 -31.48
N THR A 30 -1.32 -10.68 -32.34
CA THR A 30 -0.88 -12.07 -32.43
C THR A 30 -0.17 -12.36 -33.74
N LEU A 31 0.89 -13.14 -33.73
CA LEU A 31 1.56 -13.69 -34.89
C LEU A 31 1.50 -15.21 -34.78
N ASN A 32 0.93 -15.86 -35.80
CA ASN A 32 0.71 -17.33 -35.80
C ASN A 32 -0.08 -17.86 -34.59
N GLY A 33 -1.00 -17.03 -34.04
CA GLY A 33 -1.82 -17.39 -32.88
C GLY A 33 -1.15 -17.18 -31.50
N GLU A 34 0.12 -16.77 -31.48
CA GLU A 34 0.78 -16.39 -30.24
C GLU A 34 0.68 -14.87 -30.01
N ALA A 35 0.40 -14.48 -28.78
CA ALA A 35 0.37 -13.07 -28.38
C ALA A 35 1.80 -12.49 -28.48
N LEU A 36 1.95 -11.42 -29.23
CA LEU A 36 3.21 -10.68 -29.26
C LEU A 36 3.26 -9.81 -27.99
N SER A 37 3.92 -10.31 -26.98
CA SER A 37 4.29 -9.51 -25.80
C SER A 37 5.36 -8.49 -26.23
N ARG A 38 5.07 -7.22 -25.99
CA ARG A 38 6.00 -6.14 -26.25
C ARG A 38 6.67 -5.69 -24.96
N LYS A 39 7.58 -6.50 -24.48
CA LYS A 39 8.46 -6.13 -23.39
C LYS A 39 9.48 -5.10 -23.87
N VAL A 40 9.51 -3.95 -23.24
CA VAL A 40 10.50 -2.90 -23.50
C VAL A 40 11.45 -2.87 -22.32
N GLU A 41 12.74 -2.98 -22.61
CA GLU A 41 13.78 -2.73 -21.63
C GLU A 41 14.09 -1.24 -21.60
N VAL A 42 14.11 -0.64 -20.42
CA VAL A 42 14.45 0.77 -20.21
C VAL A 42 15.65 0.86 -19.28
N ALA A 43 16.60 1.70 -19.67
CA ALA A 43 17.83 1.93 -18.95
C ALA A 43 18.08 3.43 -18.67
N THR A 44 17.21 4.32 -19.12
CA THR A 44 17.30 5.76 -18.82
C THR A 44 16.00 6.33 -18.26
N PRO A 45 16.07 7.38 -17.42
CA PRO A 45 14.90 8.06 -16.87
C PRO A 45 13.94 8.58 -17.94
N GLU A 46 14.49 9.14 -19.03
CA GLU A 46 13.72 9.71 -20.13
C GLU A 46 12.93 8.63 -20.88
N GLU A 47 13.54 7.48 -21.13
CA GLU A 47 12.87 6.33 -21.76
C GLU A 47 11.72 5.83 -20.90
N LEU A 48 11.93 5.70 -19.58
CA LEU A 48 10.87 5.28 -18.67
C LEU A 48 9.73 6.29 -18.66
N ALA A 49 10.02 7.57 -18.43
CA ALA A 49 9.00 8.62 -18.36
C ALA A 49 8.20 8.72 -19.68
N ALA A 50 8.88 8.71 -20.82
CA ALA A 50 8.24 8.75 -22.12
C ALA A 50 7.38 7.52 -22.39
N THR A 51 7.83 6.33 -22.00
CA THR A 51 7.08 5.08 -22.20
C THR A 51 5.82 5.02 -21.34
N LEU A 52 5.91 5.39 -20.06
CA LEU A 52 4.78 5.45 -19.13
C LEU A 52 3.71 6.44 -19.61
N ALA A 53 4.13 7.61 -20.10
CA ALA A 53 3.22 8.67 -20.53
C ALA A 53 2.56 8.42 -21.89
N SER A 54 3.22 7.69 -22.82
CA SER A 54 2.80 7.63 -24.23
C SER A 54 2.18 6.32 -24.67
N ARG A 55 2.48 5.20 -23.99
CA ARG A 55 2.03 3.89 -24.48
C ARG A 55 1.83 2.80 -23.42
N GLY A 56 2.52 2.86 -22.27
CA GLY A 56 2.51 1.78 -21.30
C GLY A 56 3.04 0.44 -21.86
N GLY A 57 2.40 -0.66 -21.48
CA GLY A 57 2.75 -2.03 -21.88
C GLY A 57 3.69 -2.71 -20.87
N GLU A 58 4.39 -3.76 -21.28
CA GLU A 58 5.36 -4.45 -20.44
C GLU A 58 6.71 -3.72 -20.47
N ILE A 59 7.15 -3.21 -19.35
CA ILE A 59 8.39 -2.45 -19.18
C ILE A 59 9.29 -3.18 -18.18
N ALA A 60 10.52 -3.48 -18.58
CA ALA A 60 11.54 -3.99 -17.70
C ALA A 60 12.57 -2.89 -17.38
N VAL A 61 12.76 -2.61 -16.11
CA VAL A 61 13.80 -1.72 -15.61
C VAL A 61 15.05 -2.55 -15.35
N THR A 62 16.12 -2.26 -16.09
CA THR A 62 17.36 -3.04 -16.06
C THR A 62 18.54 -2.29 -15.44
N ALA A 63 18.35 -1.02 -15.10
CA ALA A 63 19.35 -0.16 -14.48
C ALA A 63 18.71 0.74 -13.41
N ASP A 64 19.55 1.38 -12.60
CA ASP A 64 19.10 2.42 -11.68
C ASP A 64 18.66 3.65 -12.45
N LEU A 65 17.48 4.17 -12.13
CA LEU A 65 16.87 5.31 -12.81
C LEU A 65 16.61 6.45 -11.83
N ASP A 66 17.15 7.63 -12.09
CA ASP A 66 16.90 8.84 -11.31
C ASP A 66 15.90 9.76 -12.03
N LEU A 67 14.66 9.74 -11.56
CA LEU A 67 13.55 10.58 -12.06
C LEU A 67 13.41 11.90 -11.28
N THR A 68 14.36 12.26 -10.42
CA THR A 68 14.24 13.45 -9.56
C THR A 68 14.20 14.76 -10.34
N ALA A 69 14.82 14.81 -11.52
CA ALA A 69 14.77 15.96 -12.43
C ALA A 69 13.48 16.00 -13.27
N ALA A 70 12.75 14.88 -13.37
CA ALA A 70 11.52 14.85 -14.10
C ALA A 70 10.42 15.60 -13.31
N GLN A 71 9.56 16.33 -14.02
CA GLN A 71 8.26 16.72 -13.50
C GLN A 71 7.44 15.46 -13.26
N ALA A 72 6.23 15.56 -12.69
CA ALA A 72 5.40 14.39 -12.39
C ALA A 72 5.44 13.34 -13.51
N VAL A 73 5.79 12.10 -13.17
CA VAL A 73 5.80 10.98 -14.11
C VAL A 73 4.42 10.35 -14.09
N GLN A 74 3.72 10.39 -15.21
CA GLN A 74 2.33 9.94 -15.34
C GLN A 74 2.24 8.56 -15.99
N VAL A 75 1.43 7.70 -15.43
CA VAL A 75 1.04 6.43 -16.02
C VAL A 75 -0.36 6.58 -16.60
N ASN A 76 -0.43 6.79 -17.91
CA ASN A 76 -1.69 7.07 -18.61
C ASN A 76 -2.25 5.85 -19.36
N TYR A 77 -1.48 4.77 -19.43
CA TYR A 77 -1.84 3.55 -20.16
C TYR A 77 -1.58 2.32 -19.31
N PRO A 78 -2.30 1.22 -19.53
CA PRO A 78 -2.06 -0.02 -18.82
C PRO A 78 -0.59 -0.45 -18.90
N THR A 79 0.04 -0.65 -17.76
CA THR A 79 1.47 -0.86 -17.64
C THR A 79 1.79 -1.97 -16.65
N VAL A 80 2.69 -2.86 -17.05
CA VAL A 80 3.38 -3.80 -16.16
C VAL A 80 4.84 -3.36 -16.07
N LEU A 81 5.22 -2.84 -14.91
CA LEU A 81 6.58 -2.37 -14.62
C LEU A 81 7.31 -3.44 -13.82
N THR A 82 8.26 -4.11 -14.44
CA THR A 82 9.08 -5.14 -13.79
C THR A 82 10.41 -4.53 -13.37
N LEU A 83 10.67 -4.54 -12.06
CA LEU A 83 11.93 -4.07 -11.48
C LEU A 83 12.93 -5.22 -11.43
N GLY A 84 14.10 -5.05 -12.02
CA GLY A 84 15.19 -6.01 -11.93
C GLY A 84 15.71 -6.14 -10.49
N GLN A 85 16.34 -7.27 -10.17
CA GLN A 85 16.94 -7.47 -8.87
C GLN A 85 18.00 -6.40 -8.59
N GLY A 86 17.85 -5.70 -7.47
CA GLY A 86 18.75 -4.63 -7.05
C GLY A 86 18.62 -3.33 -7.82
N THR A 87 17.73 -3.24 -8.82
CA THR A 87 17.49 -1.97 -9.52
C THR A 87 16.70 -1.01 -8.64
N LYS A 88 16.95 0.29 -8.83
CA LYS A 88 16.31 1.36 -8.08
C LYS A 88 15.74 2.43 -9.00
N ILE A 89 14.49 2.77 -8.81
CA ILE A 89 13.88 3.98 -9.38
C ILE A 89 13.78 5.03 -8.27
N THR A 90 14.47 6.16 -8.45
CA THR A 90 14.36 7.31 -7.54
C THR A 90 13.37 8.31 -8.11
N VAL A 91 12.29 8.58 -7.39
CA VAL A 91 11.29 9.57 -7.79
C VAL A 91 11.49 10.89 -7.04
N SER A 92 11.07 11.99 -7.68
CA SER A 92 11.04 13.30 -7.04
C SER A 92 9.89 13.40 -6.02
N SER A 93 9.75 14.56 -5.38
CA SER A 93 8.55 14.89 -4.59
C SER A 93 7.24 14.80 -5.39
N ASN A 94 7.31 14.75 -6.71
CA ASN A 94 6.19 14.68 -7.63
C ASN A 94 5.74 13.27 -8.00
N LYS A 95 6.14 12.24 -7.31
CA LYS A 95 5.59 10.86 -7.36
C LYS A 95 5.40 10.24 -8.77
N LEU A 96 5.08 8.97 -8.81
CA LEU A 96 4.45 8.33 -9.95
C LEU A 96 2.93 8.53 -9.84
N ASP A 97 2.35 9.31 -10.73
CA ASP A 97 0.90 9.55 -10.76
C ASP A 97 0.23 8.53 -11.67
N ASN A 98 -0.53 7.60 -11.06
CA ASN A 98 -1.22 6.55 -11.80
C ASN A 98 -2.67 6.95 -12.13
N TYR A 99 -2.96 7.04 -13.41
CA TYR A 99 -4.30 7.31 -13.97
C TYR A 99 -4.86 6.12 -14.75
N SER A 100 -4.18 4.97 -14.73
CA SER A 100 -4.56 3.79 -15.49
C SER A 100 -4.33 2.51 -14.68
N ASP A 101 -4.11 1.38 -15.33
CA ASP A 101 -3.75 0.13 -14.68
C ASP A 101 -2.22 0.03 -14.58
N LEU A 102 -1.69 0.09 -13.38
CA LEU A 102 -0.26 -0.08 -13.10
C LEU A 102 -0.02 -1.32 -12.27
N THR A 103 0.78 -2.23 -12.77
CA THR A 103 1.35 -3.33 -11.98
C THR A 103 2.85 -3.08 -11.80
N VAL A 104 3.31 -3.05 -10.57
CA VAL A 104 4.74 -3.02 -10.22
C VAL A 104 5.12 -4.36 -9.65
N SER A 105 6.14 -5.00 -10.19
CA SER A 105 6.58 -6.32 -9.75
C SER A 105 8.10 -6.46 -9.81
N GLY A 106 8.62 -7.52 -9.18
CA GLY A 106 10.04 -7.85 -9.16
C GLY A 106 10.81 -7.24 -7.99
N PRO A 107 11.98 -7.77 -7.66
CA PRO A 107 12.71 -7.51 -6.41
C PRO A 107 13.55 -6.22 -6.44
N GLY A 108 13.14 -5.21 -7.18
CA GLY A 108 13.76 -3.89 -7.17
C GLY A 108 13.05 -2.91 -6.25
N THR A 109 13.51 -1.66 -6.22
CA THR A 109 13.06 -0.64 -5.29
C THR A 109 12.58 0.61 -6.00
N ILE A 110 11.43 1.16 -5.55
CA ILE A 110 11.05 2.54 -5.84
C ILE A 110 11.30 3.36 -4.59
N THR A 111 12.06 4.44 -4.70
CA THR A 111 12.43 5.30 -3.57
C THR A 111 12.20 6.78 -3.87
N GLY A 112 12.06 7.60 -2.84
CA GLY A 112 11.86 9.04 -2.97
C GLY A 112 11.70 9.72 -1.62
N GLN A 113 11.65 11.06 -1.61
CA GLN A 113 11.62 11.79 -0.34
C GLN A 113 10.24 11.81 0.33
N TYR A 114 9.18 12.18 -0.40
CA TYR A 114 7.88 12.53 0.22
C TYR A 114 6.71 11.65 -0.17
N GLY A 115 6.79 10.98 -1.27
CA GLY A 115 5.74 10.09 -1.74
C GLY A 115 6.18 9.36 -2.99
N LEU A 116 5.73 8.14 -3.16
CA LEU A 116 6.25 7.30 -4.23
C LEU A 116 5.23 7.12 -5.34
N ILE A 117 4.03 6.66 -4.98
CA ILE A 117 2.97 6.42 -5.96
C ILE A 117 1.68 7.09 -5.47
N ARG A 118 1.01 7.81 -6.37
CA ARG A 118 -0.35 8.29 -6.16
C ARG A 118 -1.27 7.58 -7.16
N ASN A 119 -2.29 6.94 -6.65
CA ASN A 119 -3.27 6.22 -7.45
C ASN A 119 -4.60 6.98 -7.44
N TYR A 120 -5.06 7.40 -8.59
CA TYR A 120 -6.22 8.26 -8.73
C TYR A 120 -7.52 7.48 -8.94
N ALA A 121 -8.64 8.15 -8.79
CA ALA A 121 -9.96 7.59 -9.03
C ALA A 121 -10.06 6.98 -10.44
N GLY A 122 -10.59 5.75 -10.50
CA GLY A 122 -10.68 4.98 -11.73
C GLY A 122 -9.41 4.22 -12.14
N ALA A 123 -8.29 4.47 -11.47
CA ALA A 123 -7.04 3.75 -11.71
C ALA A 123 -6.92 2.51 -10.81
N ASN A 124 -6.19 1.50 -11.30
CA ASN A 124 -5.85 0.29 -10.56
C ASN A 124 -4.33 0.22 -10.35
N LEU A 125 -3.90 -0.04 -9.13
CA LEU A 125 -2.50 -0.26 -8.77
C LEU A 125 -2.34 -1.65 -8.16
N THR A 126 -1.42 -2.43 -8.70
CA THR A 126 -1.00 -3.70 -8.10
C THR A 126 0.49 -3.65 -7.80
N ILE A 127 0.89 -4.02 -6.59
CA ILE A 127 2.30 -4.19 -6.19
C ILE A 127 2.51 -5.61 -5.72
N ASP A 128 3.47 -6.32 -6.32
CA ASP A 128 3.71 -7.73 -6.02
C ASP A 128 5.16 -8.15 -6.37
N GLY A 129 5.47 -9.43 -6.20
CA GLY A 129 6.72 -10.05 -6.66
C GLY A 129 7.98 -9.57 -5.96
N GLY A 130 7.89 -9.17 -4.70
CA GLY A 130 9.02 -8.74 -3.89
C GLY A 130 9.42 -7.28 -4.07
N ALA A 131 8.60 -6.46 -4.73
CA ALA A 131 8.87 -5.04 -4.91
C ALA A 131 8.96 -4.30 -3.58
N THR A 132 9.93 -3.39 -3.49
CA THR A 132 10.14 -2.53 -2.32
C THR A 132 9.81 -1.08 -2.65
N LEU A 133 9.05 -0.43 -1.79
CA LEU A 133 8.78 1.00 -1.81
C LEU A 133 9.35 1.62 -0.54
N GLU A 134 10.23 2.63 -0.69
CA GLU A 134 10.92 3.22 0.46
C GLU A 134 11.00 4.74 0.37
N THR A 135 10.49 5.45 1.39
CA THR A 135 10.69 6.91 1.50
C THR A 135 11.96 7.23 2.29
N THR A 136 12.69 8.23 1.84
CA THR A 136 13.97 8.63 2.46
C THR A 136 13.85 9.81 3.43
N ASN A 137 12.72 10.51 3.43
CA ASN A 137 12.47 11.57 4.41
C ASN A 137 12.00 10.92 5.72
N ASN A 138 12.60 11.31 6.83
CA ASN A 138 12.32 10.72 8.15
C ASN A 138 11.17 11.40 8.93
N GLN A 139 10.51 12.39 8.36
CA GLN A 139 9.43 13.13 9.02
C GLN A 139 8.13 13.13 8.22
N GLN A 140 8.23 13.10 6.91
CA GLN A 140 7.08 13.16 6.00
C GLN A 140 7.38 12.26 4.80
N GLY A 141 6.47 11.42 4.46
CA GLY A 141 6.64 10.56 3.29
C GLY A 141 5.66 9.42 3.33
N SER A 142 4.92 9.26 2.24
CA SER A 142 3.95 8.18 2.11
C SER A 142 4.37 7.27 0.96
N GLY A 143 4.34 5.97 1.17
CA GLY A 143 4.64 5.00 0.12
C GLY A 143 3.59 5.08 -0.99
N ILE A 144 2.34 4.83 -0.65
CA ILE A 144 1.21 4.83 -1.57
C ILE A 144 0.12 5.77 -1.05
N LEU A 145 -0.34 6.68 -1.91
CA LEU A 145 -1.53 7.50 -1.70
C LEU A 145 -2.62 7.04 -2.67
N ASN A 146 -3.64 6.36 -2.16
CA ASN A 146 -4.79 5.94 -2.96
C ASN A 146 -5.92 6.96 -2.81
N ASN A 147 -6.11 7.78 -3.83
CA ASN A 147 -7.10 8.83 -3.89
C ASN A 147 -8.28 8.38 -4.77
N GLY A 148 -9.14 7.52 -4.24
CA GLY A 148 -10.34 7.06 -4.92
C GLY A 148 -10.12 5.94 -5.95
N GLY A 149 -8.91 5.44 -6.11
CA GLY A 149 -8.60 4.31 -6.99
C GLY A 149 -8.69 2.95 -6.28
N LYS A 150 -8.28 1.90 -6.97
CA LYS A 150 -8.17 0.55 -6.43
C LYS A 150 -6.71 0.15 -6.29
N VAL A 151 -6.34 -0.35 -5.11
CA VAL A 151 -4.99 -0.84 -4.83
C VAL A 151 -5.04 -2.28 -4.36
N VAL A 152 -4.19 -3.12 -4.91
CA VAL A 152 -3.97 -4.52 -4.48
C VAL A 152 -2.49 -4.71 -4.17
N LEU A 153 -2.19 -5.15 -2.96
CA LEU A 153 -0.83 -5.40 -2.50
C LEU A 153 -0.66 -6.89 -2.23
N GLY A 154 0.32 -7.50 -2.88
CA GLY A 154 0.73 -8.87 -2.70
C GLY A 154 2.04 -8.98 -1.92
N ASP A 155 2.98 -9.78 -2.42
CA ASP A 155 4.31 -9.90 -1.83
C ASP A 155 5.13 -8.63 -2.10
N CYS A 156 5.12 -7.70 -1.15
CA CYS A 156 5.82 -6.43 -1.25
C CYS A 156 6.26 -5.91 0.12
N THR A 157 7.21 -4.97 0.09
CA THR A 157 7.62 -4.23 1.28
C THR A 157 7.39 -2.74 1.05
N VAL A 158 6.70 -2.08 2.00
CA VAL A 158 6.51 -0.63 1.96
C VAL A 158 7.02 -0.02 3.26
N HIS A 159 8.12 0.71 3.15
CA HIS A 159 8.71 1.44 4.26
C HIS A 159 8.55 2.94 4.03
N ALA A 160 7.86 3.61 4.94
CA ALA A 160 7.61 5.04 4.81
C ALA A 160 7.87 5.78 6.10
N ALA A 161 8.10 7.09 5.99
CA ALA A 161 8.18 7.90 7.19
C ALA A 161 6.81 8.03 7.85
N PHE A 162 5.77 8.34 7.07
CA PHE A 162 4.47 8.70 7.62
C PHE A 162 3.42 7.61 7.40
N TYR A 163 2.93 7.41 6.18
CA TYR A 163 2.02 6.33 5.83
C TYR A 163 2.71 5.37 4.85
N ALA A 164 2.79 4.09 5.15
CA ALA A 164 3.11 3.12 4.12
C ALA A 164 2.01 3.13 3.05
N VAL A 165 0.74 3.14 3.48
CA VAL A 165 -0.40 3.28 2.60
C VAL A 165 -1.45 4.20 3.22
N ALA A 166 -1.84 5.25 2.50
CA ALA A 166 -3.03 6.04 2.80
C ALA A 166 -4.11 5.75 1.75
N ASN A 167 -5.22 5.18 2.19
CA ASN A 167 -6.41 4.90 1.37
C ASN A 167 -7.50 5.89 1.73
N GLN A 168 -7.96 6.68 0.76
CA GLN A 168 -8.90 7.79 0.98
C GLN A 168 -9.76 8.08 -0.23
N ASP A 169 -10.69 9.03 -0.08
CA ASP A 169 -11.54 9.56 -1.16
C ASP A 169 -12.39 8.48 -1.86
N GLY A 170 -12.93 7.52 -1.11
CA GLY A 170 -13.70 6.41 -1.66
C GLY A 170 -12.85 5.31 -2.29
N GLY A 171 -11.56 5.29 -2.01
CA GLY A 171 -10.63 4.29 -2.54
C GLY A 171 -10.84 2.89 -1.95
N SER A 172 -10.42 1.89 -2.71
CA SER A 172 -10.41 0.49 -2.29
C SER A 172 -8.98 -0.03 -2.16
N LEU A 173 -8.65 -0.62 -1.01
CA LEU A 173 -7.36 -1.26 -0.74
C LEU A 173 -7.57 -2.72 -0.36
N THR A 174 -6.86 -3.62 -1.02
CA THR A 174 -6.76 -5.03 -0.63
C THR A 174 -5.30 -5.36 -0.37
N VAL A 175 -4.99 -5.82 0.83
CA VAL A 175 -3.65 -6.31 1.20
C VAL A 175 -3.73 -7.82 1.34
N ASN A 176 -3.14 -8.55 0.40
CA ASN A 176 -3.11 -10.01 0.43
C ASN A 176 -1.92 -10.55 1.22
N ASN A 177 -0.79 -9.83 1.16
CA ASN A 177 0.44 -10.14 1.88
C ASN A 177 1.34 -8.90 1.89
N GLY A 178 2.44 -8.95 2.64
CA GLY A 178 3.50 -7.94 2.60
C GLY A 178 3.91 -7.43 3.96
N LYS A 179 4.94 -6.58 3.93
CA LYS A 179 5.51 -5.94 5.12
C LYS A 179 5.39 -4.43 4.99
N PHE A 180 4.79 -3.83 5.99
CA PHE A 180 4.52 -2.40 6.01
C PHE A 180 5.09 -1.78 7.27
N SER A 181 5.82 -0.69 7.12
CA SER A 181 6.37 0.01 8.28
C SER A 181 6.33 1.52 8.13
N SER A 182 6.13 2.21 9.27
CA SER A 182 6.23 3.66 9.37
C SER A 182 7.10 4.08 10.55
N THR A 183 7.89 5.17 10.40
CA THR A 183 8.94 5.54 11.36
C THR A 183 8.81 6.96 11.91
N ALA A 184 7.92 7.79 11.39
CA ALA A 184 7.77 9.15 11.85
C ALA A 184 6.88 9.26 13.08
N HIS A 185 7.32 10.08 14.02
CA HIS A 185 6.43 10.69 14.99
C HIS A 185 5.68 11.85 14.37
N ASN A 186 4.50 12.13 14.92
CA ASN A 186 3.70 13.27 14.58
C ASN A 186 4.52 14.57 14.55
N GLY A 187 4.79 15.08 13.37
CA GLY A 187 5.49 16.36 13.18
C GLY A 187 4.59 17.59 13.14
N ASN A 188 3.28 17.44 12.91
CA ASN A 188 2.35 18.56 12.67
C ASN A 188 0.93 18.33 13.22
N GLY A 189 0.77 17.64 14.33
CA GLY A 189 -0.55 17.35 14.90
C GLY A 189 -1.34 16.27 14.16
N GLN A 190 -0.73 15.57 13.22
CA GLN A 190 -1.33 14.44 12.52
C GLN A 190 -0.72 13.13 12.97
N TRP A 191 -1.55 12.14 13.23
CA TRP A 191 -1.14 10.81 13.68
C TRP A 191 -0.59 10.00 12.51
N ALA A 192 0.63 9.48 12.66
CA ALA A 192 1.30 8.65 11.66
C ALA A 192 0.98 7.17 11.88
N TYR A 193 -0.09 6.69 11.30
CA TYR A 193 -0.39 5.26 11.25
C TYR A 193 0.14 4.63 9.96
N CYS A 194 0.68 3.43 10.05
CA CYS A 194 1.31 2.79 8.92
C CYS A 194 0.33 2.55 7.74
N ILE A 195 -0.85 1.98 8.02
CA ILE A 195 -1.95 1.87 7.04
C ILE A 195 -3.12 2.72 7.52
N ARG A 196 -3.55 3.66 6.70
CA ARG A 196 -4.68 4.55 7.00
C ARG A 196 -5.83 4.34 6.03
N THR A 197 -7.05 4.27 6.56
CA THR A 197 -8.31 4.25 5.80
C THR A 197 -9.15 5.45 6.23
N LEU A 198 -9.40 6.38 5.31
CA LEU A 198 -9.99 7.68 5.62
C LEU A 198 -11.19 7.99 4.73
N GLY A 199 -12.32 8.31 5.35
CA GLY A 199 -13.47 8.91 4.69
C GLY A 199 -14.54 7.91 4.27
N GLU A 200 -15.77 8.41 4.17
CA GLU A 200 -16.94 7.63 3.74
C GLU A 200 -16.72 6.99 2.37
N GLY A 201 -17.18 5.77 2.21
CA GLY A 201 -17.01 4.98 0.97
C GLY A 201 -15.62 4.39 0.78
N THR A 202 -14.65 4.71 1.65
CA THR A 202 -13.30 4.14 1.60
C THR A 202 -13.27 2.80 2.32
N GLU A 203 -12.73 1.77 1.65
CA GLU A 203 -12.70 0.42 2.19
C GLU A 203 -11.31 -0.21 2.09
N THR A 204 -10.88 -0.86 3.18
CA THR A 204 -9.63 -1.61 3.23
C THR A 204 -9.91 -3.03 3.71
N VAL A 205 -9.37 -4.02 2.99
CA VAL A 205 -9.37 -5.43 3.38
C VAL A 205 -7.94 -5.90 3.53
N ILE A 206 -7.59 -6.40 4.70
CA ILE A 206 -6.28 -6.99 4.98
C ILE A 206 -6.47 -8.49 5.18
N ASN A 207 -6.09 -9.28 4.16
CA ASN A 207 -6.13 -10.74 4.25
C ASN A 207 -4.98 -11.28 5.10
N TYR A 208 -3.78 -10.74 4.90
CA TYR A 208 -2.62 -10.92 5.75
C TYR A 208 -1.66 -9.74 5.57
N ALA A 209 -1.03 -9.29 6.65
CA ALA A 209 0.07 -8.33 6.61
C ALA A 209 0.92 -8.39 7.88
N GLU A 210 2.20 -8.03 7.77
CA GLU A 210 3.04 -7.63 8.90
C GLU A 210 3.13 -6.10 8.89
N VAL A 211 2.50 -5.45 9.86
CA VAL A 211 2.40 -3.98 9.92
C VAL A 211 3.01 -3.47 11.22
N SER A 212 3.96 -2.56 11.09
CA SER A 212 4.67 -1.99 12.23
C SER A 212 4.75 -0.47 12.10
N GLY A 213 4.24 0.26 13.08
CA GLY A 213 4.27 1.71 13.06
C GLY A 213 4.69 2.30 14.40
N VAL A 214 5.37 3.46 14.38
CA VAL A 214 5.75 4.15 15.62
C VAL A 214 4.52 4.57 16.40
N GLN A 215 3.55 5.20 15.75
CA GLN A 215 2.32 5.66 16.40
C GLN A 215 1.15 4.68 16.24
N GLY A 216 1.17 3.83 15.27
CA GLY A 216 0.15 2.83 15.10
C GLY A 216 0.30 2.04 13.81
N ALA A 217 -0.21 0.81 13.84
CA ALA A 217 -0.18 -0.04 12.66
C ALA A 217 -1.31 0.31 11.69
N VAL A 218 -2.55 0.26 12.13
CA VAL A 218 -3.73 0.51 11.28
C VAL A 218 -4.63 1.56 11.91
N THR A 219 -5.11 2.51 11.11
CA THR A 219 -6.22 3.38 11.51
C THR A 219 -7.33 3.39 10.49
N VAL A 220 -8.54 3.52 10.96
CA VAL A 220 -9.72 3.81 10.18
C VAL A 220 -10.49 4.96 10.82
N ASP A 221 -10.77 5.98 10.02
CA ASP A 221 -11.44 7.18 10.53
C ASP A 221 -12.41 7.80 9.49
N SER A 222 -13.25 8.73 9.94
CA SER A 222 -14.14 9.56 9.13
C SER A 222 -15.08 8.74 8.22
N GLY A 223 -15.70 7.70 8.76
CA GLY A 223 -16.64 6.85 8.02
C GLY A 223 -16.01 5.78 7.15
N GLY A 224 -14.68 5.64 7.19
CA GLY A 224 -13.97 4.56 6.50
C GLY A 224 -14.27 3.19 7.09
N LYS A 225 -13.99 2.13 6.34
CA LYS A 225 -14.19 0.74 6.77
C LYS A 225 -12.94 -0.09 6.60
N VAL A 226 -12.60 -0.89 7.62
CA VAL A 226 -11.52 -1.86 7.54
C VAL A 226 -11.99 -3.25 7.94
N THR A 227 -11.58 -4.27 7.18
CA THR A 227 -11.73 -5.68 7.55
C THR A 227 -10.35 -6.30 7.65
N ILE A 228 -10.03 -6.88 8.81
CA ILE A 228 -8.75 -7.56 9.07
C ILE A 228 -9.04 -9.04 9.25
N ASN A 229 -8.51 -9.86 8.35
CA ASN A 229 -8.67 -11.31 8.39
C ASN A 229 -7.55 -12.00 9.17
N ASP A 230 -6.29 -11.57 8.97
CA ASP A 230 -5.13 -12.09 9.68
C ASP A 230 -3.95 -11.12 9.56
N GLY A 231 -2.87 -11.37 10.31
CA GLY A 231 -1.63 -10.60 10.25
C GLY A 231 -1.02 -10.32 11.62
N ILE A 232 0.03 -9.49 11.60
CA ILE A 232 0.71 -9.01 12.81
C ILE A 232 0.70 -7.48 12.77
N PHE A 233 0.10 -6.86 13.75
CA PHE A 233 -0.10 -5.42 13.85
C PHE A 233 0.55 -4.90 15.12
N SER A 234 1.68 -4.23 14.98
CA SER A 234 2.47 -3.78 16.12
C SER A 234 2.72 -2.28 16.07
N THR A 235 2.81 -1.69 17.24
CA THR A 235 3.34 -0.35 17.39
C THR A 235 4.56 -0.41 18.28
N TYR A 236 5.52 0.49 18.05
CA TYR A 236 6.71 0.61 18.87
C TYR A 236 7.04 2.09 19.09
N ASP A 237 7.41 2.42 20.31
CA ASP A 237 7.82 3.77 20.67
C ASP A 237 9.35 3.87 20.70
N LEU A 238 9.88 4.73 19.86
CA LEU A 238 11.32 5.02 19.84
C LEU A 238 11.70 6.11 20.86
N SER A 239 10.74 6.85 21.40
CA SER A 239 11.01 8.03 22.23
C SER A 239 10.64 7.90 23.71
N GLY A 240 9.85 6.92 24.06
CA GLY A 240 9.32 6.75 25.42
C GLY A 240 8.42 7.90 25.90
N THR A 241 7.94 8.74 25.01
CA THR A 241 7.18 9.95 25.34
C THR A 241 5.89 10.05 24.56
N GLY A 242 4.88 9.31 24.91
CA GLY A 242 3.60 9.52 24.24
C GLY A 242 2.54 8.52 24.63
N ASN A 243 1.32 8.95 24.54
CA ASN A 243 0.13 8.25 24.99
C ASN A 243 -0.76 8.03 23.78
N ASN A 244 -0.50 7.22 22.83
CA ASN A 244 -1.47 6.93 21.75
C ASN A 244 -0.84 6.01 20.68
N PHE A 245 -0.46 4.82 21.13
CA PHE A 245 0.16 3.82 20.29
C PHE A 245 -0.74 2.60 20.19
N HIS A 246 -1.25 2.28 19.01
CA HIS A 246 -2.26 1.24 18.85
C HIS A 246 -1.94 0.31 17.68
N GLY A 247 -2.14 -0.98 17.84
CA GLY A 247 -2.17 -1.93 16.73
C GLY A 247 -3.30 -1.61 15.75
N LEU A 248 -4.47 -1.22 16.30
CA LEU A 248 -5.62 -0.76 15.53
C LEU A 248 -6.27 0.44 16.21
N ALA A 249 -6.50 1.53 15.49
CA ALA A 249 -7.31 2.66 15.94
C ALA A 249 -8.54 2.85 15.06
N VAL A 250 -9.71 2.96 15.69
CA VAL A 250 -11.01 3.17 15.03
C VAL A 250 -11.58 4.48 15.57
N LEU A 251 -11.58 5.52 14.76
CA LEU A 251 -11.79 6.90 15.18
C LEU A 251 -12.83 7.58 14.29
N ALA A 252 -13.46 8.64 14.80
CA ALA A 252 -14.26 9.57 14.00
C ALA A 252 -15.22 8.88 13.01
N ASP A 253 -16.18 8.08 13.51
CA ASP A 253 -17.14 7.31 12.71
C ASP A 253 -16.52 6.19 11.86
N GLY A 254 -15.30 5.78 12.15
CA GLY A 254 -14.68 4.63 11.50
C GLY A 254 -15.30 3.30 11.90
N HIS A 255 -15.21 2.29 11.02
CA HIS A 255 -15.77 0.97 11.28
C HIS A 255 -14.72 -0.12 11.01
N ALA A 256 -14.51 -1.01 11.99
CA ALA A 256 -13.58 -2.13 11.85
C ALA A 256 -14.25 -3.47 12.12
N VAL A 257 -13.89 -4.48 11.32
CA VAL A 257 -14.19 -5.89 11.57
C VAL A 257 -12.87 -6.65 11.67
N VAL A 258 -12.65 -7.32 12.80
CA VAL A 258 -11.45 -8.13 13.06
C VAL A 258 -11.86 -9.60 13.13
N ASN A 259 -11.48 -10.35 12.11
CA ASN A 259 -11.73 -11.79 12.04
C ASN A 259 -10.56 -12.60 12.61
N GLY A 260 -9.35 -12.02 12.65
CA GLY A 260 -8.14 -12.67 13.14
C GLY A 260 -6.97 -11.69 13.24
N GLY A 261 -5.76 -12.22 13.41
CA GLY A 261 -4.53 -11.46 13.53
C GLY A 261 -4.05 -11.26 14.96
N LYS A 262 -2.85 -10.70 15.09
CA LYS A 262 -2.18 -10.43 16.37
C LYS A 262 -1.92 -8.95 16.49
N PHE A 263 -2.38 -8.36 17.59
CA PHE A 263 -2.30 -6.93 17.85
C PHE A 263 -1.45 -6.69 19.09
N TYR A 264 -0.43 -5.84 18.93
CA TYR A 264 0.50 -5.49 20.01
C TYR A 264 0.63 -3.98 20.11
N SER A 265 0.78 -3.50 21.37
CA SER A 265 1.10 -2.12 21.67
C SER A 265 2.29 -2.14 22.63
N GLU A 266 3.47 -1.73 22.17
CA GLU A 266 4.67 -1.76 23.00
C GLU A 266 4.66 -0.60 23.99
N GLY A 267 4.44 -0.93 25.26
CA GLY A 267 4.73 -0.06 26.39
C GLY A 267 3.67 0.97 26.77
N HIS A 268 2.55 1.09 26.05
CA HIS A 268 1.60 2.15 26.35
C HIS A 268 0.14 1.73 26.30
N ASP A 269 -0.79 2.22 25.65
CA ASP A 269 -2.17 2.19 26.06
C ASP A 269 -2.98 0.96 25.65
N TYR A 270 -3.34 0.80 24.42
CA TYR A 270 -4.28 -0.26 24.02
C TYR A 270 -3.87 -0.83 22.70
N CYS A 271 -3.86 -2.14 22.56
CA CYS A 271 -3.65 -2.75 21.25
C CYS A 271 -4.79 -2.43 20.27
N VAL A 272 -5.98 -2.14 20.76
CA VAL A 272 -7.11 -1.62 19.98
C VAL A 272 -7.70 -0.40 20.67
N ARG A 273 -7.82 0.70 19.92
CA ARG A 273 -8.47 1.94 20.34
C ARG A 273 -9.79 2.12 19.62
N LEU A 274 -10.83 2.53 20.36
CA LEU A 274 -12.13 2.90 19.78
C LEU A 274 -12.55 4.28 20.28
N GLY A 275 -12.80 5.18 19.34
CA GLY A 275 -13.28 6.52 19.59
C GLY A 275 -12.17 7.55 19.83
N ASP A 276 -12.56 8.81 19.69
CA ASP A 276 -11.71 9.97 19.89
C ASP A 276 -11.54 10.35 21.37
N ASP A 277 -10.61 11.26 21.65
CA ASP A 277 -10.37 11.77 22.98
C ASP A 277 -11.34 12.88 23.40
N GLY A 278 -11.60 12.96 24.70
CA GLY A 278 -12.27 14.10 25.31
C GLY A 278 -13.75 14.23 24.98
N ALA A 279 -14.21 15.45 24.72
CA ALA A 279 -15.62 15.74 24.47
C ALA A 279 -16.15 15.13 23.16
N ALA A 280 -15.30 14.86 22.20
CA ALA A 280 -15.66 14.21 20.94
C ALA A 280 -15.99 12.73 21.15
N ALA A 281 -15.37 12.07 22.14
CA ALA A 281 -15.60 10.65 22.43
C ALA A 281 -17.06 10.32 22.79
N ALA A 282 -17.78 11.25 23.38
CA ALA A 282 -19.16 11.02 23.80
C ALA A 282 -20.18 10.94 22.64
N SER A 283 -19.80 11.42 21.45
CA SER A 283 -20.64 11.43 20.24
C SER A 283 -20.03 10.68 19.06
N ASP A 284 -18.89 10.04 19.25
CA ASP A 284 -18.21 9.29 18.20
C ASP A 284 -18.93 7.96 17.94
N PRO A 285 -19.53 7.76 16.75
CA PRO A 285 -20.27 6.54 16.43
C PRO A 285 -19.37 5.40 15.92
N SER A 286 -18.06 5.49 16.10
CA SER A 286 -17.11 4.46 15.69
C SER A 286 -17.46 3.09 16.24
N THR A 287 -17.25 2.05 15.45
CA THR A 287 -17.54 0.67 15.83
C THR A 287 -16.41 -0.30 15.52
N VAL A 288 -16.21 -1.26 16.41
CA VAL A 288 -15.33 -2.39 16.18
C VAL A 288 -16.03 -3.71 16.48
N GLU A 289 -15.99 -4.65 15.53
CA GLU A 289 -16.49 -6.01 15.71
C GLU A 289 -15.30 -6.97 15.84
N LEU A 290 -15.04 -7.48 17.04
CA LEU A 290 -13.98 -8.47 17.28
C LEU A 290 -14.59 -9.87 17.20
N LYS A 291 -14.28 -10.58 16.14
CA LYS A 291 -14.70 -11.97 15.84
C LYS A 291 -13.58 -12.98 16.01
N GLY A 292 -12.34 -12.51 16.20
CA GLY A 292 -11.16 -13.32 16.41
C GLY A 292 -9.96 -12.43 16.68
N GLY A 293 -8.79 -13.06 16.85
CA GLY A 293 -7.52 -12.35 17.05
C GLY A 293 -6.91 -12.60 18.42
N TYR A 294 -5.62 -12.31 18.49
CA TYR A 294 -4.83 -12.25 19.72
C TYR A 294 -4.54 -10.79 20.03
N PHE A 295 -4.82 -10.39 21.26
CA PHE A 295 -4.63 -9.03 21.74
C PHE A 295 -3.63 -9.09 22.89
N GLY A 296 -2.35 -8.84 22.57
CA GLY A 296 -1.24 -8.84 23.52
C GLY A 296 -1.10 -7.50 24.21
N ASP A 297 -0.62 -7.58 25.43
CA ASP A 297 -0.15 -6.46 26.24
C ASP A 297 -1.15 -5.46 26.72
N MET A 298 -2.41 -5.57 26.63
CA MET A 298 -3.25 -4.71 27.43
C MET A 298 -4.62 -4.44 26.96
N GLY A 299 -5.38 -4.48 27.95
CA GLY A 299 -6.42 -3.53 28.26
C GLY A 299 -7.40 -3.25 27.11
N LEU A 300 -8.07 -4.31 26.61
CA LEU A 300 -9.33 -4.12 25.91
C LEU A 300 -10.41 -3.49 26.81
N ASP A 301 -10.05 -3.23 28.06
CA ASP A 301 -10.95 -2.69 29.08
C ASP A 301 -10.94 -1.17 29.17
N LYS A 302 -10.06 -0.50 28.42
CA LYS A 302 -9.99 0.96 28.44
C LYS A 302 -9.99 1.56 27.05
N ILE A 303 -11.06 2.20 26.72
CA ILE A 303 -11.21 3.12 25.62
C ILE A 303 -11.17 4.53 26.17
N ASN A 304 -10.67 5.48 25.38
CA ASN A 304 -10.82 6.88 25.72
C ASN A 304 -12.29 7.22 26.03
N GLY A 305 -12.49 7.83 27.18
CA GLY A 305 -13.84 8.17 27.66
C GLY A 305 -14.58 7.06 28.41
N GLY A 306 -13.96 5.94 28.72
CA GLY A 306 -14.53 4.89 29.58
C GLY A 306 -15.46 3.90 28.88
N THR A 307 -15.46 3.85 27.56
CA THR A 307 -16.17 2.84 26.77
C THR A 307 -15.39 1.52 26.79
N THR A 308 -16.03 0.39 26.97
CA THR A 308 -15.39 -0.92 26.95
C THR A 308 -15.59 -1.61 25.61
N ILE A 309 -14.52 -2.11 24.99
CA ILE A 309 -14.63 -2.96 23.81
C ILE A 309 -15.14 -4.33 24.23
N THR A 310 -16.22 -4.78 23.59
CA THR A 310 -16.76 -6.12 23.78
C THR A 310 -16.58 -6.94 22.51
N PRO A 311 -16.39 -8.27 22.62
CA PRO A 311 -16.41 -9.13 21.45
C PRO A 311 -17.76 -9.03 20.72
N ALA A 312 -17.75 -9.36 19.43
CA ALA A 312 -18.97 -9.48 18.64
C ALA A 312 -19.92 -10.53 19.25
N ALA A 313 -21.20 -10.45 18.94
CA ALA A 313 -22.20 -11.40 19.43
C ALA A 313 -21.80 -12.86 19.11
N GLY A 314 -21.80 -13.71 20.12
CA GLY A 314 -21.36 -15.10 20.03
C GLY A 314 -19.87 -15.35 20.23
N TYR A 315 -19.09 -14.31 20.49
CA TYR A 315 -17.65 -14.39 20.80
C TYR A 315 -17.39 -14.00 22.25
N LYS A 316 -16.27 -14.42 22.78
CA LYS A 316 -15.81 -14.08 24.14
C LYS A 316 -14.31 -13.91 24.17
N PHE A 317 -13.81 -13.10 25.06
CA PHE A 317 -12.38 -13.08 25.39
C PHE A 317 -12.03 -14.26 26.28
N GLU A 318 -10.91 -14.89 25.99
CA GLU A 318 -10.27 -15.89 26.84
C GLU A 318 -8.86 -15.41 27.18
N GLN A 319 -8.51 -15.43 28.47
CA GLN A 319 -7.16 -15.17 28.90
C GLN A 319 -6.32 -16.40 28.55
N LEU A 320 -5.35 -16.23 27.66
CA LEU A 320 -4.37 -17.26 27.38
C LEU A 320 -3.34 -17.27 28.51
N ALA A 321 -2.91 -18.48 28.95
CA ALA A 321 -1.74 -18.58 29.81
C ALA A 321 -0.52 -18.01 29.08
N GLU A 322 0.32 -17.24 29.80
CA GLU A 322 1.56 -16.75 29.23
C GLU A 322 2.34 -17.93 28.62
N PRO A 323 2.86 -17.78 27.39
CA PRO A 323 3.70 -18.83 26.83
C PRO A 323 4.91 -18.99 27.75
N ILE A 324 5.12 -20.18 28.28
CA ILE A 324 6.34 -20.53 29.02
C ILE A 324 7.45 -20.43 27.99
N VAL A 325 8.29 -19.41 28.10
CA VAL A 325 9.54 -19.32 27.35
C VAL A 325 10.46 -20.35 27.98
N GLU A 326 10.52 -21.56 27.40
CA GLU A 326 11.57 -22.50 27.73
C GLU A 326 12.89 -21.90 27.26
N GLN A 327 13.73 -21.53 28.21
CA GLN A 327 15.12 -21.23 27.92
C GLN A 327 15.74 -22.50 27.32
N SER A 328 16.03 -22.49 26.04
CA SER A 328 16.88 -23.49 25.45
C SER A 328 18.25 -23.42 26.10
N THR A 329 18.61 -24.45 26.85
CA THR A 329 19.93 -24.68 27.40
C THR A 329 20.96 -24.92 26.29
#